data_347ff9263e27fd888b788006cc45e228
#
_entry.id   347ff9263e27fd888b788006cc45e228
#
_cell.length_a   1.000
_cell.length_b   1.000
_cell.length_c   1.000
_cell.angle_alpha   90.00
_cell.angle_beta   90.00
_cell.angle_gamma   90.00
#
_symmetry.space_group_name_H-M   'P 1'
#
loop_
_entity.id
_entity.type
_entity.pdbx_description
1 polymer ?
#
loop_
_entity_poly.entity_id
_entity_poly.type
_entity_poly.pdbx_seq_one_letter_code
_entity_poly.pdbx_strand_id
1 'polypeptide(L)'
;MNLSRLRKLKYALPLAALVMACTATASTAKPTAASAEKSPIKVAILSDCKGAFAAFYGADVGGAIMAFVELTGAKVVNKNDPLKGMKGGAINGHPIKIVGIGCSNDTADLALSETKRLMEKQKADVMIGPLSGDEGVAVAKYAKLHPTKTFVNGTSGALDTTMIVRAPNFFRWNADGAQWNAGTGWVAYNVLGWRNVNVIEDDYSFGWTSAAGFIAEFCALGGKVTKRVLPPLNTTDYSSYVAQLDPPNQTDGYFWTVGGTGTLTALKAFEQKFGQLNSKQHMGNLFWNTAGTFADLGLRIAGSYSGTGGTVADVPSEAFSKFKTLTGKTWNALPPLKGKATVTGPGNVFFVNYYNNARGLIYGLKKVKGDLSGGQKALQSAMAKVSVVDPNGYTLKLDANRQAIADTFVAQLYDNNGALAVKSVYKVVDVTQTFGGAFSRTSPPPSGSSPECKPGNVPWKVTKL
;
A
#
# COMPACT_ATOMS: atom_id res chain seq x y z
N MET A 1 -9.60 68.25 -43.65
CA MET A 1 -10.22 68.77 -44.90
C MET A 1 -11.43 67.91 -45.23
N ASN A 2 -12.58 68.53 -45.13
CA ASN A 2 -13.79 68.50 -45.88
C ASN A 2 -14.53 67.20 -46.09
N LEU A 3 -15.66 67.05 -45.43
CA LEU A 3 -17.04 67.53 -45.76
C LEU A 3 -17.65 66.83 -47.00
N SER A 4 -18.68 66.15 -46.88
CA SER A 4 -20.16 66.44 -46.88
C SER A 4 -20.81 65.65 -48.03
N ARG A 5 -21.94 65.11 -48.02
CA ARG A 5 -23.35 65.49 -47.92
C ARG A 5 -24.24 64.27 -48.27
N LEU A 6 -25.20 64.06 -47.47
CA LEU A 6 -26.62 63.96 -47.67
C LEU A 6 -27.16 63.66 -49.09
N ARG A 7 -28.09 62.69 -49.21
CA ARG A 7 -29.46 62.94 -49.68
C ARG A 7 -30.42 61.77 -49.40
N LYS A 8 -31.57 62.15 -48.89
CA LYS A 8 -32.74 61.30 -48.66
C LYS A 8 -33.45 61.10 -50.00
N LEU A 9 -34.18 59.99 -50.18
CA LEU A 9 -35.43 59.96 -50.90
C LEU A 9 -36.40 58.93 -50.33
N LYS A 10 -37.59 59.38 -49.98
CA LYS A 10 -38.76 58.60 -49.61
C LYS A 10 -39.48 58.14 -50.87
N TYR A 11 -40.10 56.96 -50.86
CA TYR A 11 -41.38 56.68 -51.52
C TYR A 11 -42.12 55.56 -50.78
N ALA A 12 -43.47 55.69 -50.79
CA ALA A 12 -44.43 54.97 -49.96
C ALA A 12 -45.07 53.79 -50.70
N LEU A 13 -45.53 52.86 -49.91
CA LEU A 13 -46.59 51.81 -49.95
C LEU A 13 -47.40 51.61 -51.25
N PRO A 14 -48.00 50.40 -51.53
CA PRO A 14 -49.11 49.91 -50.72
C PRO A 14 -49.16 48.38 -50.45
N LEU A 15 -50.03 48.07 -49.49
CA LEU A 15 -50.59 46.85 -48.97
C LEU A 15 -51.05 45.83 -50.03
N ALA A 16 -50.73 44.54 -49.79
CA ALA A 16 -51.61 43.41 -50.13
C ALA A 16 -51.45 42.29 -49.07
N ALA A 17 -52.50 42.05 -48.36
CA ALA A 17 -52.62 41.01 -47.37
C ALA A 17 -52.85 39.67 -48.05
N LEU A 18 -52.02 38.63 -47.67
CA LEU A 18 -52.36 37.24 -47.91
C LEU A 18 -52.22 36.48 -46.59
N VAL A 19 -53.35 36.11 -46.01
CA VAL A 19 -53.44 35.28 -44.80
C VAL A 19 -53.23 33.84 -45.22
N MET A 20 -52.08 33.27 -44.86
CA MET A 20 -51.86 31.79 -44.83
C MET A 20 -51.74 31.35 -43.37
N ALA A 21 -52.83 30.70 -42.90
CA ALA A 21 -52.83 30.08 -41.59
C ALA A 21 -51.94 28.81 -41.61
N CYS A 22 -50.73 28.91 -41.09
CA CYS A 22 -49.91 27.76 -40.74
C CYS A 22 -50.19 27.43 -39.26
N THR A 23 -50.93 26.34 -39.02
CA THR A 23 -51.02 25.71 -37.69
C THR A 23 -49.68 25.12 -37.32
N ALA A 24 -48.85 25.85 -36.60
CA ALA A 24 -47.67 25.35 -35.95
C ALA A 24 -48.06 24.59 -34.69
N THR A 25 -48.05 23.29 -34.74
CA THR A 25 -48.06 22.45 -33.54
C THR A 25 -46.75 22.73 -32.77
N ALA A 26 -46.85 23.57 -31.76
CA ALA A 26 -45.78 23.79 -30.80
C ALA A 26 -45.58 22.50 -30.00
N SER A 27 -44.61 21.68 -30.42
CA SER A 27 -44.05 20.61 -29.63
C SER A 27 -43.32 21.25 -28.46
N THR A 28 -43.95 21.30 -27.30
CA THR A 28 -43.30 21.68 -26.04
C THR A 28 -42.39 20.56 -25.62
N ALA A 29 -41.21 20.46 -26.24
CA ALA A 29 -40.10 19.73 -25.66
C ALA A 29 -39.77 20.42 -24.32
N LYS A 30 -40.19 19.82 -23.21
CA LYS A 30 -39.69 20.19 -21.87
C LYS A 30 -38.18 20.22 -21.95
N PRO A 31 -37.49 21.31 -21.62
CA PRO A 31 -36.04 21.25 -21.46
C PRO A 31 -35.79 20.28 -20.35
N THR A 32 -35.19 19.14 -20.68
CA THR A 32 -34.53 18.24 -19.70
C THR A 32 -33.51 19.13 -19.01
N ALA A 33 -33.80 19.55 -17.78
CA ALA A 33 -32.84 20.24 -16.95
C ALA A 33 -31.59 19.34 -16.88
N ALA A 34 -30.54 19.75 -17.58
CA ALA A 34 -29.23 19.13 -17.41
C ALA A 34 -28.92 19.25 -15.92
N SER A 35 -28.90 18.14 -15.21
CA SER A 35 -28.55 18.15 -13.80
C SER A 35 -27.15 18.78 -13.69
N ALA A 36 -27.07 19.91 -12.98
CA ALA A 36 -25.78 20.58 -12.79
C ALA A 36 -24.74 19.55 -12.32
N GLU A 37 -23.65 19.44 -13.06
CA GLU A 37 -22.57 18.51 -12.74
C GLU A 37 -22.06 18.83 -11.34
N LYS A 38 -22.11 17.85 -10.43
CA LYS A 38 -21.62 18.04 -9.07
C LYS A 38 -20.11 18.27 -9.08
N SER A 39 -19.60 18.99 -8.07
CA SER A 39 -18.16 19.23 -7.93
C SER A 39 -17.36 17.93 -7.92
N PRO A 40 -16.23 17.86 -8.65
CA PRO A 40 -15.41 16.64 -8.69
C PRO A 40 -14.75 16.36 -7.35
N ILE A 41 -14.60 15.07 -7.03
CA ILE A 41 -13.73 14.58 -5.96
C ILE A 41 -12.31 14.45 -6.53
N LYS A 42 -11.39 15.22 -6.00
CA LYS A 42 -10.00 15.30 -6.45
C LYS A 42 -9.14 14.36 -5.62
N VAL A 43 -8.57 13.35 -6.26
CA VAL A 43 -7.74 12.32 -5.64
C VAL A 43 -6.29 12.51 -6.05
N ALA A 44 -5.37 12.42 -5.10
CA ALA A 44 -3.94 12.29 -5.35
C ALA A 44 -3.47 10.89 -4.96
N ILE A 45 -2.43 10.40 -5.61
CA ILE A 45 -1.75 9.15 -5.29
C ILE A 45 -0.27 9.48 -5.08
N LEU A 46 0.35 8.97 -4.01
CA LEU A 46 1.77 9.16 -3.71
C LEU A 46 2.43 7.79 -3.54
N SER A 47 3.55 7.55 -4.21
CA SER A 47 4.40 6.37 -4.04
C SER A 47 5.83 6.65 -4.47
N ASP A 48 6.73 5.69 -4.31
CA ASP A 48 8.15 5.83 -4.56
C ASP A 48 8.51 5.49 -6.00
N CYS A 49 8.99 6.46 -6.75
CA CYS A 49 9.50 6.27 -8.11
C CYS A 49 11.04 6.27 -8.18
N LYS A 50 11.70 6.49 -7.05
CA LYS A 50 13.14 6.47 -6.83
C LYS A 50 13.45 5.75 -5.53
N GLY A 51 14.73 5.50 -5.21
CA GLY A 51 15.16 4.83 -3.98
C GLY A 51 14.99 3.32 -4.03
N ALA A 52 15.05 2.68 -2.86
CA ALA A 52 15.05 1.23 -2.70
C ALA A 52 13.76 0.56 -3.20
N PHE A 53 12.63 1.27 -3.19
CA PHE A 53 11.31 0.73 -3.54
C PHE A 53 10.77 1.20 -4.90
N ALA A 54 11.57 1.90 -5.69
CA ALA A 54 11.16 2.43 -6.99
C ALA A 54 10.53 1.39 -7.95
N ALA A 55 10.93 0.12 -7.80
CA ALA A 55 10.39 -0.98 -8.60
C ALA A 55 8.88 -1.23 -8.39
N PHE A 56 8.29 -0.72 -7.30
CA PHE A 56 6.88 -0.94 -6.96
C PHE A 56 5.95 0.18 -7.41
N TYR A 57 6.48 1.32 -7.87
CA TYR A 57 5.72 2.53 -8.21
C TYR A 57 4.52 2.27 -9.13
N GLY A 58 4.75 1.55 -10.23
CA GLY A 58 3.67 1.22 -11.16
C GLY A 58 2.64 0.25 -10.58
N ALA A 59 3.05 -0.67 -9.70
CA ALA A 59 2.16 -1.59 -9.02
C ALA A 59 1.24 -0.86 -8.04
N ASP A 60 1.79 0.06 -7.25
CA ASP A 60 1.07 0.85 -6.26
C ASP A 60 -0.02 1.71 -6.91
N VAL A 61 0.37 2.50 -7.90
CA VAL A 61 -0.57 3.34 -8.66
C VAL A 61 -1.62 2.49 -9.37
N GLY A 62 -1.22 1.35 -9.93
CA GLY A 62 -2.12 0.39 -10.58
C GLY A 62 -3.15 -0.19 -9.63
N GLY A 63 -2.77 -0.53 -8.41
CA GLY A 63 -3.66 -1.02 -7.37
C GLY A 63 -4.71 0.00 -6.97
N ALA A 64 -4.28 1.23 -6.68
CA ALA A 64 -5.19 2.33 -6.34
C ALA A 64 -6.20 2.60 -7.47
N ILE A 65 -5.73 2.71 -8.71
CA ILE A 65 -6.60 2.96 -9.88
C ILE A 65 -7.59 1.82 -10.10
N MET A 66 -7.16 0.56 -9.92
CA MET A 66 -8.05 -0.60 -10.12
C MET A 66 -9.27 -0.56 -9.18
N ALA A 67 -9.11 -0.08 -7.95
CA ALA A 67 -10.25 0.11 -7.04
C ALA A 67 -11.28 1.12 -7.58
N PHE A 68 -10.83 2.21 -8.19
CA PHE A 68 -11.74 3.15 -8.84
C PHE A 68 -12.41 2.55 -10.08
N VAL A 69 -11.68 1.77 -10.88
CA VAL A 69 -12.26 1.04 -12.02
C VAL A 69 -13.36 0.09 -11.55
N GLU A 70 -13.10 -0.69 -10.51
CA GLU A 70 -14.07 -1.63 -9.93
C GLU A 70 -15.33 -0.94 -9.42
N LEU A 71 -15.16 0.14 -8.68
CA LEU A 71 -16.22 0.64 -7.79
C LEU A 71 -16.91 1.92 -8.27
N THR A 72 -16.38 2.60 -9.30
CA THR A 72 -16.91 3.90 -9.74
C THR A 72 -17.27 3.97 -11.22
N GLY A 73 -16.97 2.91 -11.98
CA GLY A 73 -17.15 2.89 -13.43
C GLY A 73 -16.05 3.63 -14.20
N ALA A 74 -14.96 4.01 -13.54
CA ALA A 74 -13.78 4.57 -14.20
C ALA A 74 -13.16 3.57 -15.19
N LYS A 75 -12.41 4.08 -16.16
CA LYS A 75 -11.65 3.27 -17.12
C LYS A 75 -10.20 3.72 -17.12
N VAL A 76 -9.25 2.80 -17.18
CA VAL A 76 -7.83 3.14 -17.33
C VAL A 76 -7.59 3.84 -18.66
N VAL A 77 -6.68 4.81 -18.67
CA VAL A 77 -6.28 5.50 -19.92
C VAL A 77 -5.42 4.58 -20.77
N ASN A 78 -4.51 3.85 -20.15
CA ASN A 78 -3.62 2.90 -20.81
C ASN A 78 -3.48 1.62 -19.95
N LYS A 79 -3.85 0.47 -20.50
CA LYS A 79 -3.74 -0.83 -19.81
C LYS A 79 -2.29 -1.28 -19.56
N ASN A 80 -1.32 -0.68 -20.24
CA ASN A 80 0.10 -1.00 -20.11
C ASN A 80 0.86 -0.02 -19.21
N ASP A 81 0.21 1.09 -18.78
CA ASP A 81 0.87 2.16 -18.01
C ASP A 81 -0.08 2.79 -17.01
N PRO A 82 -0.03 2.36 -15.73
CA PRO A 82 -0.86 2.93 -14.67
C PRO A 82 -0.62 4.44 -14.45
N LEU A 83 0.57 4.94 -14.75
CA LEU A 83 0.92 6.35 -14.54
C LEU A 83 0.16 7.30 -15.47
N LYS A 84 -0.47 6.77 -16.52
CA LYS A 84 -1.41 7.55 -17.36
C LYS A 84 -2.76 7.78 -16.68
N GLY A 85 -2.99 7.14 -15.52
CA GLY A 85 -4.18 7.36 -14.71
C GLY A 85 -5.45 6.72 -15.29
N MET A 86 -6.57 7.30 -14.94
CA MET A 86 -7.90 6.86 -15.34
C MET A 86 -8.75 8.01 -15.87
N LYS A 87 -9.84 7.67 -16.53
CA LYS A 87 -10.87 8.62 -17.00
C LYS A 87 -12.26 8.16 -16.63
N GLY A 88 -13.19 9.11 -16.48
CA GLY A 88 -14.55 8.85 -16.03
C GLY A 88 -14.59 8.35 -14.57
N GLY A 89 -15.72 7.75 -14.22
CA GLY A 89 -16.01 7.32 -12.86
C GLY A 89 -16.63 8.44 -12.02
N ALA A 90 -17.64 8.07 -11.24
CA ALA A 90 -18.32 9.00 -10.37
C ALA A 90 -18.87 8.31 -9.11
N ILE A 91 -19.10 9.08 -8.06
CA ILE A 91 -19.81 8.65 -6.86
C ILE A 91 -21.00 9.60 -6.67
N ASN A 92 -22.21 9.07 -6.81
CA ASN A 92 -23.48 9.83 -6.66
C ASN A 92 -23.50 11.13 -7.49
N GLY A 93 -22.95 11.09 -8.72
CA GLY A 93 -22.87 12.23 -9.63
C GLY A 93 -21.69 13.18 -9.41
N HIS A 94 -20.83 12.93 -8.41
CA HIS A 94 -19.55 13.60 -8.25
C HIS A 94 -18.48 12.90 -9.11
N PRO A 95 -17.94 13.55 -10.16
CA PRO A 95 -16.87 12.95 -10.97
C PRO A 95 -15.62 12.71 -10.13
N ILE A 96 -14.91 11.62 -10.40
CA ILE A 96 -13.60 11.36 -9.78
C ILE A 96 -12.50 11.85 -10.71
N LYS A 97 -11.56 12.64 -10.16
CA LYS A 97 -10.40 13.15 -10.91
C LYS A 97 -9.11 12.83 -10.18
N ILE A 98 -8.19 12.08 -10.80
CA ILE A 98 -6.81 11.99 -10.34
C ILE A 98 -6.12 13.30 -10.71
N VAL A 99 -5.80 14.13 -9.73
CA VAL A 99 -5.21 15.46 -9.95
C VAL A 99 -3.70 15.45 -9.89
N GLY A 100 -3.11 14.36 -9.42
CA GLY A 100 -1.66 14.16 -9.43
C GLY A 100 -1.26 12.79 -8.94
N ILE A 101 -0.18 12.28 -9.52
CA ILE A 101 0.56 11.12 -9.05
C ILE A 101 1.92 11.65 -8.58
N GLY A 102 2.23 11.45 -7.32
CA GLY A 102 3.46 11.91 -6.66
C GLY A 102 4.56 10.87 -6.78
N CYS A 103 5.78 11.35 -6.80
CA CYS A 103 6.98 10.54 -6.91
C CYS A 103 7.90 10.86 -5.72
N SER A 104 8.06 9.91 -4.81
CA SER A 104 8.96 10.00 -3.68
C SER A 104 10.19 9.08 -3.83
N ASN A 105 11.00 8.96 -2.77
CA ASN A 105 12.29 8.26 -2.81
C ASN A 105 12.67 7.62 -1.48
N ASP A 106 11.71 7.12 -0.73
CA ASP A 106 11.88 6.51 0.60
C ASP A 106 12.26 7.50 1.72
N THR A 107 12.23 8.81 1.46
CA THR A 107 12.58 9.81 2.48
C THR A 107 11.38 10.64 2.93
N ALA A 108 11.34 10.93 4.24
CA ALA A 108 10.31 11.76 4.85
C ALA A 108 10.20 13.15 4.19
N ASP A 109 11.31 13.77 3.85
CA ASP A 109 11.37 15.13 3.31
C ASP A 109 10.77 15.23 1.91
N LEU A 110 11.11 14.30 1.00
CA LEU A 110 10.54 14.31 -0.34
C LEU A 110 9.05 13.94 -0.31
N ALA A 111 8.67 12.94 0.49
CA ALA A 111 7.27 12.60 0.68
C ALA A 111 6.43 13.78 1.20
N LEU A 112 6.96 14.54 2.16
CA LEU A 112 6.31 15.75 2.68
C LEU A 112 6.20 16.84 1.62
N SER A 113 7.27 17.07 0.83
CA SER A 113 7.27 18.02 -0.28
C SER A 113 6.24 17.66 -1.35
N GLU A 114 6.18 16.39 -1.75
CA GLU A 114 5.20 15.89 -2.70
C GLU A 114 3.77 15.94 -2.14
N THR A 115 3.58 15.63 -0.86
CA THR A 115 2.29 15.77 -0.19
C THR A 115 1.80 17.22 -0.25
N LYS A 116 2.64 18.19 0.07
CA LYS A 116 2.30 19.63 -0.05
C LYS A 116 1.96 19.99 -1.49
N ARG A 117 2.76 19.53 -2.46
CA ARG A 117 2.48 19.78 -3.88
C ARG A 117 1.11 19.25 -4.29
N LEU A 118 0.78 18.02 -3.90
CA LEU A 118 -0.49 17.36 -4.23
C LEU A 118 -1.68 18.01 -3.52
N MET A 119 -1.57 18.28 -2.23
CA MET A 119 -2.69 18.77 -1.42
C MET A 119 -2.93 20.26 -1.56
N GLU A 120 -1.86 21.08 -1.66
CA GLU A 120 -1.96 22.53 -1.66
C GLU A 120 -1.94 23.13 -3.07
N LYS A 121 -1.00 22.69 -3.95
CA LYS A 121 -0.89 23.22 -5.32
C LYS A 121 -1.88 22.55 -6.28
N GLN A 122 -1.98 21.21 -6.26
CA GLN A 122 -2.93 20.46 -7.08
C GLN A 122 -4.35 20.45 -6.46
N LYS A 123 -4.47 20.92 -5.20
CA LYS A 123 -5.74 21.02 -4.46
C LYS A 123 -6.50 19.70 -4.39
N ALA A 124 -5.81 18.61 -4.14
CA ALA A 124 -6.45 17.34 -3.87
C ALA A 124 -7.37 17.43 -2.64
N ASP A 125 -8.47 16.69 -2.67
CA ASP A 125 -9.39 16.56 -1.55
C ASP A 125 -8.96 15.42 -0.64
N VAL A 126 -8.47 14.34 -1.23
CA VAL A 126 -8.02 13.12 -0.56
C VAL A 126 -6.71 12.63 -1.19
N MET A 127 -5.88 11.94 -0.40
CA MET A 127 -4.64 11.34 -0.89
C MET A 127 -4.53 9.87 -0.47
N ILE A 128 -4.05 9.04 -1.37
CA ILE A 128 -3.70 7.63 -1.16
C ILE A 128 -2.18 7.51 -1.24
N GLY A 129 -1.56 6.92 -0.26
CA GLY A 129 -0.10 6.82 -0.12
C GLY A 129 0.38 7.28 1.25
N PRO A 130 1.69 7.17 1.51
CA PRO A 130 2.79 6.74 0.65
C PRO A 130 3.10 5.24 0.75
N LEU A 131 4.28 4.82 0.19
CA LEU A 131 4.77 3.46 0.27
C LEU A 131 5.65 3.23 1.50
N SER A 132 6.68 4.03 1.68
CA SER A 132 7.75 3.77 2.65
C SER A 132 7.38 4.13 4.10
N GLY A 133 8.10 3.55 5.06
CA GLY A 133 7.80 3.70 6.50
C GLY A 133 7.91 5.13 6.99
N ASP A 134 9.06 5.77 6.83
CA ASP A 134 9.32 7.13 7.29
C ASP A 134 8.42 8.16 6.58
N GLU A 135 8.12 7.91 5.33
CA GLU A 135 7.17 8.70 4.56
C GLU A 135 5.76 8.65 5.17
N GLY A 136 5.31 7.44 5.53
CA GLY A 136 4.01 7.24 6.19
C GLY A 136 3.89 8.01 7.49
N VAL A 137 4.96 8.02 8.29
CA VAL A 137 5.03 8.82 9.54
C VAL A 137 4.97 10.32 9.23
N ALA A 138 5.74 10.79 8.23
CA ALA A 138 5.74 12.20 7.82
C ALA A 138 4.38 12.66 7.29
N VAL A 139 3.77 11.87 6.41
CA VAL A 139 2.44 12.15 5.85
C VAL A 139 1.36 12.13 6.94
N ALA A 140 1.42 11.20 7.89
CA ALA A 140 0.47 11.17 9.01
C ALA A 140 0.61 12.40 9.93
N LYS A 141 1.83 12.88 10.18
CA LYS A 141 2.08 14.14 10.90
C LYS A 141 1.48 15.33 10.13
N TYR A 142 1.68 15.40 8.81
CA TYR A 142 1.07 16.41 7.97
C TYR A 142 -0.47 16.33 8.00
N ALA A 143 -1.04 15.13 7.89
CA ALA A 143 -2.48 14.90 7.96
C ALA A 143 -3.08 15.43 9.26
N LYS A 144 -2.42 15.19 10.40
CA LYS A 144 -2.84 15.67 11.73
C LYS A 144 -2.98 17.19 11.80
N LEU A 145 -2.14 17.91 11.06
CA LEU A 145 -2.18 19.38 10.96
C LEU A 145 -3.22 19.89 9.93
N HIS A 146 -3.76 19.02 9.09
CA HIS A 146 -4.73 19.34 8.04
C HIS A 146 -6.03 18.54 8.20
N PRO A 147 -6.78 18.72 9.31
CA PRO A 147 -7.91 17.86 9.69
C PRO A 147 -9.12 17.93 8.73
N THR A 148 -9.15 18.92 7.84
CA THR A 148 -10.20 19.09 6.82
C THR A 148 -9.92 18.30 5.52
N LYS A 149 -8.83 17.54 5.47
CA LYS A 149 -8.43 16.67 4.38
C LYS A 149 -8.37 15.23 4.86
N THR A 150 -8.54 14.27 3.96
CA THR A 150 -8.51 12.84 4.28
C THR A 150 -7.33 12.17 3.62
N PHE A 151 -6.64 11.34 4.37
CA PHE A 151 -5.46 10.60 3.94
C PHE A 151 -5.69 9.10 4.15
N VAL A 152 -5.24 8.32 3.20
CA VAL A 152 -5.31 6.87 3.23
C VAL A 152 -3.94 6.33 2.94
N ASN A 153 -3.50 5.35 3.70
CA ASN A 153 -2.20 4.71 3.50
C ASN A 153 -2.05 4.13 2.08
N GLY A 154 -0.83 3.99 1.64
CA GLY A 154 -0.47 3.13 0.52
C GLY A 154 -0.07 1.74 1.01
N THR A 155 1.24 1.52 1.11
CA THR A 155 1.79 0.27 1.69
C THR A 155 2.60 0.53 2.96
N SER A 156 2.82 1.80 3.36
CA SER A 156 3.66 2.12 4.53
C SER A 156 3.34 1.22 5.74
N GLY A 157 4.37 0.56 6.25
CA GLY A 157 4.28 -0.42 7.32
C GLY A 157 4.81 0.04 8.68
N ALA A 158 5.22 1.31 8.85
CA ALA A 158 5.64 1.81 10.15
C ALA A 158 4.49 1.79 11.17
N LEU A 159 4.72 1.21 12.33
CA LEU A 159 3.76 1.17 13.45
C LEU A 159 3.40 2.57 13.93
N ASP A 160 4.38 3.46 13.96
CA ASP A 160 4.26 4.83 14.44
C ASP A 160 3.19 5.63 13.73
N THR A 161 2.95 5.36 12.45
CA THR A 161 1.98 6.07 11.61
C THR A 161 0.60 6.15 12.28
N THR A 162 0.09 5.04 12.78
CA THR A 162 -1.26 4.93 13.35
C THR A 162 -1.26 4.81 14.86
N MET A 163 -0.26 4.19 15.48
CA MET A 163 -0.22 4.02 16.93
C MET A 163 0.27 5.26 17.68
N ILE A 164 1.29 5.93 17.16
CA ILE A 164 1.94 7.06 17.84
C ILE A 164 1.42 8.41 17.32
N VAL A 165 1.50 8.65 16.01
CA VAL A 165 1.03 9.91 15.39
C VAL A 165 -0.48 10.05 15.50
N ARG A 166 -1.24 9.01 15.18
CA ARG A 166 -2.70 8.92 15.33
C ARG A 166 -3.46 10.12 14.76
N ALA A 167 -3.16 10.48 13.54
CA ALA A 167 -3.94 11.51 12.86
C ALA A 167 -5.40 11.05 12.69
N PRO A 168 -6.42 11.83 13.12
CA PRO A 168 -7.82 11.40 13.09
C PRO A 168 -8.39 11.26 11.68
N ASN A 169 -7.68 11.74 10.69
CA ASN A 169 -8.01 11.75 9.27
C ASN A 169 -7.06 10.92 8.41
N PHE A 170 -6.27 10.03 9.04
CA PHE A 170 -5.40 9.05 8.36
C PHE A 170 -5.89 7.63 8.63
N PHE A 171 -6.05 6.81 7.58
CA PHE A 171 -6.65 5.46 7.64
C PHE A 171 -5.75 4.45 6.94
N ARG A 172 -5.63 3.22 7.48
CA ARG A 172 -4.80 2.17 6.93
C ARG A 172 -5.52 0.81 6.91
N TRP A 173 -5.97 0.38 5.72
CA TRP A 173 -6.57 -0.95 5.47
C TRP A 173 -5.52 -1.95 4.97
N ASN A 174 -4.36 -1.94 5.58
CA ASN A 174 -3.36 -3.00 5.49
C ASN A 174 -2.69 -3.18 6.85
N ALA A 175 -2.12 -4.35 7.08
CA ALA A 175 -1.31 -4.63 8.24
C ALA A 175 -0.05 -3.73 8.25
N ASP A 176 0.54 -3.49 9.41
CA ASP A 176 1.87 -2.89 9.54
C ASP A 176 2.99 -3.94 9.52
N GLY A 177 4.24 -3.49 9.56
CA GLY A 177 5.40 -4.35 9.45
C GLY A 177 5.48 -5.42 10.55
N ALA A 178 5.01 -5.12 11.77
CA ALA A 178 4.97 -6.08 12.85
C ALA A 178 3.90 -7.15 12.59
N GLN A 179 2.68 -6.71 12.24
CA GLN A 179 1.59 -7.61 11.89
C GLN A 179 1.96 -8.55 10.72
N TRP A 180 2.70 -8.05 9.70
CA TRP A 180 3.16 -8.86 8.56
C TRP A 180 4.07 -10.01 8.93
N ASN A 181 4.74 -9.94 10.09
CA ASN A 181 5.66 -10.95 10.58
C ASN A 181 5.07 -11.82 11.70
N ALA A 182 3.79 -11.68 12.02
CA ALA A 182 3.14 -12.58 12.97
C ALA A 182 3.19 -14.03 12.47
N GLY A 183 3.59 -14.94 13.35
CA GLY A 183 3.85 -16.35 13.05
C GLY A 183 5.30 -16.66 12.70
N THR A 184 6.10 -15.68 12.29
CA THR A 184 7.51 -15.94 11.93
C THR A 184 8.36 -16.32 13.16
N GLY A 185 8.19 -15.62 14.27
CA GLY A 185 8.85 -15.96 15.53
C GLY A 185 8.44 -17.34 16.05
N TRP A 186 7.16 -17.68 15.90
CA TRP A 186 6.66 -19.01 16.25
C TRP A 186 7.27 -20.11 15.37
N VAL A 187 7.39 -19.89 14.05
CA VAL A 187 8.03 -20.84 13.12
C VAL A 187 9.52 -21.00 13.45
N ALA A 188 10.22 -19.89 13.71
CA ALA A 188 11.62 -19.95 14.12
C ALA A 188 11.81 -20.80 15.37
N TYR A 189 11.00 -20.61 16.40
CA TYR A 189 11.13 -21.31 17.66
C TYR A 189 10.64 -22.77 17.62
N ASN A 190 9.43 -23.03 17.04
CA ASN A 190 8.77 -24.33 17.13
C ASN A 190 9.04 -25.25 15.93
N VAL A 191 9.34 -24.69 14.75
CA VAL A 191 9.56 -25.47 13.52
C VAL A 191 11.05 -25.61 13.22
N LEU A 192 11.78 -24.49 13.26
CA LEU A 192 13.22 -24.50 12.98
C LEU A 192 14.07 -24.84 14.22
N GLY A 193 13.48 -24.79 15.41
CA GLY A 193 14.16 -25.10 16.66
C GLY A 193 15.13 -24.02 17.15
N TRP A 194 15.05 -22.82 16.61
CA TRP A 194 15.93 -21.72 16.98
C TRP A 194 15.75 -21.30 18.43
N ARG A 195 16.84 -20.91 19.09
CA ARG A 195 16.86 -20.36 20.45
C ARG A 195 17.65 -19.06 20.53
N ASN A 196 18.71 -18.94 19.73
CA ASN A 196 19.56 -17.75 19.65
C ASN A 196 19.64 -17.28 18.20
N VAL A 197 19.34 -16.01 17.95
CA VAL A 197 19.29 -15.47 16.59
C VAL A 197 19.96 -14.11 16.49
N ASN A 198 20.47 -13.81 15.31
CA ASN A 198 20.81 -12.45 14.91
C ASN A 198 19.68 -11.87 14.07
N VAL A 199 19.43 -10.57 14.21
CA VAL A 199 18.46 -9.80 13.41
C VAL A 199 19.22 -8.76 12.62
N ILE A 200 18.98 -8.73 11.31
CA ILE A 200 19.51 -7.72 10.40
C ILE A 200 18.32 -6.93 9.87
N GLU A 201 18.30 -5.64 10.14
CA GLU A 201 17.16 -4.78 9.85
C GLU A 201 17.60 -3.44 9.28
N ASP A 202 16.91 -2.92 8.27
CA ASP A 202 17.18 -1.58 7.79
C ASP A 202 16.94 -0.54 8.89
N ASP A 203 17.87 0.41 9.04
CA ASP A 203 17.83 1.44 10.08
C ASP A 203 16.84 2.57 9.73
N TYR A 204 15.55 2.21 9.68
CA TYR A 204 14.43 3.14 9.52
C TYR A 204 13.11 2.52 10.03
N SER A 205 12.04 3.30 10.09
CA SER A 205 10.81 2.95 10.82
C SER A 205 10.12 1.67 10.35
N PHE A 206 10.18 1.30 9.07
CA PHE A 206 9.65 0.01 8.61
C PHE A 206 10.54 -1.15 9.00
N GLY A 207 11.86 -1.05 8.84
CA GLY A 207 12.81 -2.08 9.24
C GLY A 207 12.65 -2.42 10.72
N TRP A 208 12.65 -1.39 11.57
CA TRP A 208 12.43 -1.54 13.01
C TRP A 208 11.06 -2.17 13.33
N THR A 209 9.98 -1.72 12.67
CA THR A 209 8.65 -2.29 12.89
C THR A 209 8.58 -3.75 12.45
N SER A 210 9.20 -4.07 11.32
CA SER A 210 9.23 -5.43 10.77
C SER A 210 9.99 -6.39 11.69
N ALA A 211 11.18 -5.99 12.15
CA ALA A 211 11.96 -6.76 13.13
C ALA A 211 11.20 -6.90 14.46
N ALA A 212 10.52 -5.84 14.90
CA ALA A 212 9.81 -5.83 16.17
C ALA A 212 8.73 -6.93 16.26
N GLY A 213 8.03 -7.22 15.17
CA GLY A 213 7.05 -8.31 15.13
C GLY A 213 7.68 -9.67 15.39
N PHE A 214 8.77 -9.98 14.69
CA PHE A 214 9.54 -11.21 14.92
C PHE A 214 10.11 -11.28 16.33
N ILE A 215 10.78 -10.22 16.80
CA ILE A 215 11.42 -10.16 18.12
C ILE A 215 10.39 -10.37 19.23
N ALA A 216 9.26 -9.66 19.19
CA ALA A 216 8.22 -9.78 20.20
C ALA A 216 7.68 -11.20 20.32
N GLU A 217 7.43 -11.87 19.18
CA GLU A 217 6.90 -13.23 19.18
C GLU A 217 7.96 -14.28 19.57
N PHE A 218 9.15 -14.19 18.97
CA PHE A 218 10.25 -15.15 19.22
C PHE A 218 10.72 -15.12 20.67
N CYS A 219 10.89 -13.91 21.22
CA CYS A 219 11.33 -13.75 22.61
C CYS A 219 10.24 -14.12 23.60
N ALA A 220 8.96 -13.88 23.28
CA ALA A 220 7.85 -14.34 24.12
C ALA A 220 7.86 -15.86 24.33
N LEU A 221 8.30 -16.62 23.34
CA LEU A 221 8.45 -18.07 23.41
C LEU A 221 9.72 -18.55 24.16
N GLY A 222 10.60 -17.63 24.56
CA GLY A 222 11.86 -17.94 25.25
C GLY A 222 13.10 -17.91 24.35
N GLY A 223 12.97 -17.48 23.09
CA GLY A 223 14.10 -17.21 22.22
C GLY A 223 14.90 -15.98 22.65
N LYS A 224 16.13 -15.86 22.17
CA LYS A 224 17.05 -14.77 22.47
C LYS A 224 17.54 -14.11 21.17
N VAL A 225 17.47 -12.82 21.09
CA VAL A 225 18.14 -12.03 20.05
C VAL A 225 19.51 -11.62 20.58
N THR A 226 20.56 -12.21 20.03
CA THR A 226 21.94 -11.99 20.48
C THR A 226 22.56 -10.77 19.86
N LYS A 227 22.17 -10.44 18.63
CA LYS A 227 22.62 -9.25 17.91
C LYS A 227 21.50 -8.64 17.08
N ARG A 228 21.53 -7.31 16.99
CA ARG A 228 20.77 -6.52 16.02
C ARG A 228 21.76 -5.68 15.22
N VAL A 229 21.71 -5.79 13.91
CA VAL A 229 22.61 -5.09 12.98
C VAL A 229 21.75 -4.20 12.08
N LEU A 230 22.07 -2.90 12.04
CA LEU A 230 21.23 -1.87 11.46
C LEU A 230 21.95 -1.14 10.31
N PRO A 231 22.00 -1.71 9.10
CA PRO A 231 22.44 -0.97 7.91
C PRO A 231 21.42 0.11 7.56
N PRO A 232 21.86 1.33 7.21
CA PRO A 232 20.98 2.35 6.65
C PRO A 232 20.24 1.83 5.40
N LEU A 233 19.00 2.26 5.22
CA LEU A 233 18.26 2.03 3.97
C LEU A 233 19.09 2.59 2.80
N ASN A 234 19.10 1.92 1.67
CA ASN A 234 19.95 2.22 0.50
C ASN A 234 21.46 1.92 0.67
N THR A 235 21.85 1.15 1.68
CA THR A 235 23.21 0.60 1.78
C THR A 235 23.56 -0.18 0.52
N THR A 236 24.73 0.08 -0.06
CA THR A 236 25.23 -0.60 -1.26
C THR A 236 26.32 -1.62 -0.96
N ASP A 237 27.02 -1.47 0.17
CA ASP A 237 28.03 -2.42 0.68
C ASP A 237 27.65 -2.87 2.09
N TYR A 238 27.29 -4.15 2.23
CA TYR A 238 26.90 -4.76 3.50
C TYR A 238 28.03 -5.45 4.23
N SER A 239 29.28 -5.43 3.72
CA SER A 239 30.41 -6.20 4.27
C SER A 239 30.69 -5.88 5.73
N SER A 240 30.68 -4.59 6.11
CA SER A 240 30.92 -4.12 7.49
C SER A 240 29.77 -4.48 8.44
N TYR A 241 28.55 -4.55 7.94
CA TYR A 241 27.37 -4.96 8.72
C TYR A 241 27.33 -6.46 8.92
N VAL A 242 27.56 -7.23 7.87
CA VAL A 242 27.65 -8.70 7.94
C VAL A 242 28.80 -9.15 8.84
N ALA A 243 29.91 -8.41 8.88
CA ALA A 243 31.04 -8.71 9.76
C ALA A 243 30.70 -8.64 11.27
N GLN A 244 29.60 -7.97 11.64
CA GLN A 244 29.12 -7.85 13.02
C GLN A 244 28.28 -9.06 13.46
N LEU A 245 27.81 -9.89 12.51
CA LEU A 245 27.00 -11.07 12.81
C LEU A 245 27.84 -12.17 13.48
N ASP A 246 27.18 -12.97 14.30
CA ASP A 246 27.77 -14.21 14.79
C ASP A 246 27.94 -15.20 13.62
N PRO A 247 29.05 -15.97 13.57
CA PRO A 247 29.21 -16.97 12.52
C PRO A 247 28.16 -18.10 12.66
N PRO A 248 27.87 -18.85 11.57
CA PRO A 248 26.80 -19.87 11.53
C PRO A 248 26.88 -20.98 12.58
N ASN A 249 28.04 -21.24 13.13
CA ASN A 249 28.26 -22.25 14.21
C ASN A 249 28.04 -21.67 15.62
N GLN A 250 27.71 -20.38 15.77
CA GLN A 250 27.49 -19.69 17.05
C GLN A 250 26.08 -19.14 17.21
N THR A 251 25.22 -19.23 16.17
CA THR A 251 23.82 -18.83 16.21
C THR A 251 22.95 -19.88 15.54
N ASP A 252 21.70 -20.00 15.96
CA ASP A 252 20.74 -20.92 15.34
C ASP A 252 20.17 -20.36 14.04
N GLY A 253 20.13 -19.03 13.91
CA GLY A 253 19.59 -18.42 12.70
C GLY A 253 19.73 -16.91 12.59
N TYR A 254 19.35 -16.44 11.40
CA TYR A 254 19.37 -15.03 10.99
C TYR A 254 18.01 -14.63 10.50
N PHE A 255 17.43 -13.58 11.10
CA PHE A 255 16.20 -12.98 10.63
C PHE A 255 16.48 -11.67 9.88
N TRP A 256 16.06 -11.62 8.62
CA TRP A 256 16.36 -10.53 7.69
C TRP A 256 15.14 -9.63 7.46
N THR A 257 15.25 -8.37 7.85
CA THR A 257 14.26 -7.33 7.55
C THR A 257 14.84 -6.18 6.73
N VAL A 258 15.76 -6.53 5.85
CA VAL A 258 16.31 -5.63 4.83
C VAL A 258 15.36 -5.59 3.65
N GLY A 259 15.05 -4.40 3.16
CA GLY A 259 14.03 -4.17 2.14
C GLY A 259 14.57 -3.85 0.75
N GLY A 260 13.68 -3.86 -0.22
CA GLY A 260 13.94 -3.40 -1.57
C GLY A 260 15.13 -4.09 -2.23
N THR A 261 16.03 -3.29 -2.76
CA THR A 261 17.25 -3.77 -3.44
C THR A 261 18.33 -4.26 -2.48
N GLY A 262 18.24 -3.90 -1.18
CA GLY A 262 19.24 -4.26 -0.17
C GLY A 262 19.27 -5.74 0.17
N THR A 263 18.12 -6.43 0.14
CA THR A 263 18.01 -7.85 0.55
C THR A 263 19.05 -8.72 -0.14
N LEU A 264 19.11 -8.67 -1.46
CA LEU A 264 20.02 -9.52 -2.24
C LEU A 264 21.48 -9.16 -2.01
N THR A 265 21.81 -7.86 -1.93
CA THR A 265 23.17 -7.38 -1.68
C THR A 265 23.68 -7.83 -0.32
N ALA A 266 22.82 -7.75 0.72
CA ALA A 266 23.15 -8.24 2.07
C ALA A 266 23.40 -9.75 2.10
N LEU A 267 22.58 -10.54 1.41
CA LEU A 267 22.75 -12.00 1.36
C LEU A 267 24.02 -12.41 0.59
N LYS A 268 24.36 -11.70 -0.49
CA LYS A 268 25.65 -11.92 -1.19
C LYS A 268 26.85 -11.59 -0.31
N ALA A 269 26.80 -10.49 0.46
CA ALA A 269 27.85 -10.17 1.42
C ALA A 269 27.97 -11.24 2.51
N PHE A 270 26.83 -11.81 2.96
CA PHE A 270 26.84 -12.93 3.89
C PHE A 270 27.55 -14.16 3.31
N GLU A 271 27.21 -14.58 2.08
CA GLU A 271 27.86 -15.72 1.42
C GLU A 271 29.37 -15.50 1.21
N GLN A 272 29.78 -14.26 0.90
CA GLN A 272 31.20 -13.92 0.78
C GLN A 272 31.96 -14.07 2.10
N LYS A 273 31.31 -13.75 3.23
CA LYS A 273 31.92 -13.78 4.56
C LYS A 273 31.91 -15.18 5.19
N PHE A 274 30.77 -15.87 5.12
CA PHE A 274 30.50 -17.08 5.89
C PHE A 274 30.29 -18.35 5.05
N GLY A 275 30.35 -18.23 3.72
CA GLY A 275 30.03 -19.30 2.80
C GLY A 275 28.54 -19.39 2.43
N GLN A 276 28.23 -20.46 1.71
CA GLN A 276 26.87 -20.65 1.15
C GLN A 276 25.79 -20.65 2.24
N LEU A 277 24.64 -20.01 1.93
CA LEU A 277 23.49 -19.96 2.81
C LEU A 277 22.96 -21.36 3.16
N ASN A 278 22.74 -21.60 4.44
CA ASN A 278 21.97 -22.75 4.92
C ASN A 278 20.51 -22.32 5.10
N SER A 279 19.61 -22.74 4.23
CA SER A 279 18.20 -22.34 4.23
C SER A 279 17.47 -22.56 5.57
N LYS A 280 17.94 -23.49 6.42
CA LYS A 280 17.40 -23.75 7.77
C LYS A 280 17.85 -22.72 8.81
N GLN A 281 18.86 -21.93 8.50
CA GLN A 281 19.38 -20.87 9.38
C GLN A 281 18.97 -19.47 8.89
N HIS A 282 18.18 -19.34 7.83
CA HIS A 282 17.78 -18.05 7.29
C HIS A 282 16.27 -17.95 7.16
N MET A 283 15.75 -16.83 7.58
CA MET A 283 14.34 -16.44 7.44
C MET A 283 14.28 -14.92 7.23
N GLY A 284 13.24 -14.43 6.57
CA GLY A 284 13.08 -12.99 6.38
C GLY A 284 11.65 -12.52 6.38
N ASN A 285 11.50 -11.21 6.18
CA ASN A 285 10.22 -10.58 5.94
C ASN A 285 9.74 -10.83 4.49
N LEU A 286 8.75 -10.08 4.03
CA LEU A 286 8.17 -10.20 2.68
C LEU A 286 9.21 -10.09 1.53
N PHE A 287 10.34 -9.40 1.72
CA PHE A 287 11.36 -9.27 0.67
C PHE A 287 12.18 -10.55 0.46
N TRP A 288 12.15 -11.47 1.43
CA TRP A 288 12.76 -12.78 1.28
C TRP A 288 12.16 -13.60 0.13
N ASN A 289 10.88 -13.42 -0.17
CA ASN A 289 10.16 -14.13 -1.21
C ASN A 289 9.88 -13.30 -2.47
N THR A 290 10.72 -12.32 -2.78
CA THR A 290 10.58 -11.53 -4.01
C THR A 290 11.28 -12.17 -5.21
N ALA A 291 10.87 -11.76 -6.41
CA ALA A 291 11.44 -12.25 -7.66
C ALA A 291 12.95 -12.04 -7.78
N GLY A 292 13.46 -10.92 -7.29
CA GLY A 292 14.89 -10.64 -7.33
C GLY A 292 15.68 -11.65 -6.50
N THR A 293 15.18 -11.94 -5.29
CA THR A 293 15.76 -12.95 -4.42
C THR A 293 15.73 -14.35 -5.06
N PHE A 294 14.62 -14.71 -5.71
CA PHE A 294 14.48 -16.00 -6.41
C PHE A 294 15.44 -16.16 -7.58
N ALA A 295 15.56 -15.14 -8.41
CA ALA A 295 16.38 -15.19 -9.59
C ALA A 295 17.87 -15.42 -9.29
N ASP A 296 18.35 -14.81 -8.20
CA ASP A 296 19.78 -14.84 -7.86
C ASP A 296 20.18 -15.97 -6.90
N LEU A 297 19.33 -16.31 -5.92
CA LEU A 297 19.65 -17.32 -4.91
C LEU A 297 19.17 -18.72 -5.31
N GLY A 298 18.10 -18.81 -6.10
CA GLY A 298 17.57 -20.07 -6.59
C GLY A 298 17.31 -21.05 -5.45
N LEU A 299 17.62 -22.32 -5.66
CA LEU A 299 17.38 -23.40 -4.70
C LEU A 299 18.19 -23.31 -3.40
N ARG A 300 19.19 -22.42 -3.31
CA ARG A 300 19.99 -22.25 -2.08
C ARG A 300 19.15 -21.83 -0.87
N ILE A 301 18.00 -21.18 -1.10
CA ILE A 301 17.08 -20.77 -0.03
C ILE A 301 15.82 -21.65 0.07
N ALA A 302 15.76 -22.76 -0.68
CA ALA A 302 14.67 -23.73 -0.55
C ALA A 302 14.69 -24.37 0.85
N GLY A 303 13.54 -24.38 1.53
CA GLY A 303 13.40 -24.81 2.93
C GLY A 303 13.30 -23.65 3.93
N SER A 304 13.69 -22.42 3.54
CA SER A 304 13.55 -21.25 4.40
C SER A 304 12.10 -20.74 4.46
N TYR A 305 11.84 -19.81 5.39
CA TYR A 305 10.51 -19.22 5.61
C TYR A 305 10.56 -17.71 5.53
N SER A 306 9.38 -17.10 5.33
CA SER A 306 9.24 -15.64 5.34
C SER A 306 7.86 -15.19 5.81
N GLY A 307 7.78 -13.98 6.35
CA GLY A 307 6.53 -13.23 6.39
C GLY A 307 6.07 -12.89 4.96
N THR A 308 4.76 -12.65 4.76
CA THR A 308 4.21 -12.45 3.40
C THR A 308 3.77 -11.01 3.11
N GLY A 309 3.67 -10.18 4.12
CA GLY A 309 3.19 -8.81 3.96
C GLY A 309 1.68 -8.67 3.74
N GLY A 310 0.91 -9.74 3.86
CA GLY A 310 -0.55 -9.74 3.70
C GLY A 310 -1.05 -10.76 2.67
N THR A 311 -1.76 -10.30 1.66
CA THR A 311 -2.40 -11.16 0.64
C THR A 311 -1.43 -12.05 -0.12
N VAL A 312 -1.75 -13.33 -0.22
CA VAL A 312 -0.95 -14.37 -0.89
C VAL A 312 -1.72 -14.97 -2.08
N ALA A 313 -0.98 -15.41 -3.09
CA ALA A 313 -1.57 -15.88 -4.35
C ALA A 313 -1.99 -17.36 -4.32
N ASP A 314 -1.47 -18.12 -3.39
CA ASP A 314 -1.60 -19.58 -3.29
C ASP A 314 -2.68 -20.06 -2.31
N VAL A 315 -3.33 -19.13 -1.60
CA VAL A 315 -4.50 -19.43 -0.75
C VAL A 315 -5.78 -19.09 -1.53
N PRO A 316 -6.44 -20.11 -2.10
CA PRO A 316 -7.57 -19.86 -2.98
C PRO A 316 -8.78 -19.33 -2.20
N SER A 317 -9.48 -18.36 -2.82
CA SER A 317 -10.76 -17.87 -2.35
C SER A 317 -11.61 -17.38 -3.54
N GLU A 318 -12.90 -17.26 -3.35
CA GLU A 318 -13.78 -16.65 -4.36
C GLU A 318 -13.38 -15.16 -4.60
N ALA A 319 -13.03 -14.46 -3.52
CA ALA A 319 -12.56 -13.07 -3.60
C ALA A 319 -11.27 -12.97 -4.41
N PHE A 320 -10.31 -13.90 -4.24
CA PHE A 320 -9.07 -13.93 -5.01
C PHE A 320 -9.33 -14.22 -6.50
N SER A 321 -10.24 -15.12 -6.81
CA SER A 321 -10.62 -15.41 -8.20
C SER A 321 -11.25 -14.21 -8.89
N LYS A 322 -12.11 -13.47 -8.19
CA LYS A 322 -12.69 -12.20 -8.68
C LYS A 322 -11.60 -11.12 -8.87
N PHE A 323 -10.72 -10.97 -7.89
CA PHE A 323 -9.59 -10.04 -7.95
C PHE A 323 -8.65 -10.34 -9.13
N LYS A 324 -8.27 -11.61 -9.34
CA LYS A 324 -7.44 -12.04 -10.47
C LYS A 324 -8.11 -11.70 -11.81
N THR A 325 -9.39 -12.00 -11.94
CA THR A 325 -10.18 -11.69 -13.15
C THR A 325 -10.23 -10.18 -13.41
N LEU A 326 -10.47 -9.38 -12.38
CA LEU A 326 -10.51 -7.93 -12.47
C LEU A 326 -9.14 -7.36 -12.88
N THR A 327 -8.06 -7.86 -12.28
CA THR A 327 -6.70 -7.44 -12.62
C THR A 327 -6.40 -7.70 -14.10
N GLY A 328 -6.70 -8.89 -14.59
CA GLY A 328 -6.49 -9.24 -16.01
C GLY A 328 -7.35 -8.45 -17.00
N LYS A 329 -8.55 -8.01 -16.58
CA LYS A 329 -9.40 -7.12 -17.39
C LYS A 329 -8.89 -5.69 -17.40
N THR A 330 -8.28 -5.24 -16.30
CA THR A 330 -7.85 -3.85 -16.11
C THR A 330 -6.47 -3.59 -16.69
N TRP A 331 -5.52 -4.51 -16.51
CA TRP A 331 -4.13 -4.35 -16.88
C TRP A 331 -3.65 -5.49 -17.79
N ASN A 332 -2.92 -5.14 -18.86
CA ASN A 332 -2.23 -6.13 -19.69
C ASN A 332 -0.88 -6.52 -19.09
N ALA A 333 -0.16 -5.52 -18.59
CA ALA A 333 1.08 -5.67 -17.85
C ALA A 333 1.26 -4.43 -16.99
N LEU A 334 1.87 -4.59 -15.80
CA LEU A 334 2.19 -3.45 -14.94
C LEU A 334 3.67 -3.07 -15.14
N PRO A 335 3.99 -1.92 -15.73
CA PRO A 335 5.36 -1.41 -15.75
C PRO A 335 5.80 -0.99 -14.33
N PRO A 336 7.10 -0.95 -14.02
CA PRO A 336 8.26 -1.13 -14.91
C PRO A 336 8.78 -2.57 -14.94
N LEU A 337 7.98 -3.52 -14.61
CA LEU A 337 8.37 -4.88 -14.25
C LEU A 337 8.31 -5.85 -15.43
N LYS A 338 8.38 -5.29 -16.64
CA LYS A 338 8.48 -6.07 -17.88
C LYS A 338 9.61 -7.09 -17.74
N GLY A 339 9.27 -8.38 -17.68
CA GLY A 339 10.21 -9.48 -17.51
C GLY A 339 10.46 -9.96 -16.08
N LYS A 340 9.84 -9.36 -15.05
CA LYS A 340 9.94 -9.80 -13.64
C LYS A 340 8.55 -10.19 -13.12
N ALA A 341 8.11 -11.37 -13.46
CA ALA A 341 6.74 -11.87 -13.34
C ALA A 341 6.12 -11.84 -11.92
N THR A 342 6.90 -11.72 -10.87
CA THR A 342 6.44 -11.90 -9.50
C THR A 342 6.05 -10.61 -8.78
N VAL A 343 6.46 -9.46 -9.27
CA VAL A 343 6.18 -8.17 -8.61
C VAL A 343 4.87 -7.55 -9.13
N THR A 344 4.31 -8.05 -10.22
CA THR A 344 3.13 -7.51 -10.91
C THR A 344 1.90 -8.40 -10.86
N GLY A 345 2.03 -9.60 -10.29
CA GLY A 345 0.92 -10.56 -10.24
C GLY A 345 -0.15 -10.16 -9.23
N PRO A 346 -1.35 -10.81 -9.31
CA PRO A 346 -2.47 -10.56 -8.40
C PRO A 346 -2.16 -10.76 -6.91
N GLY A 347 -1.08 -11.42 -6.54
CA GLY A 347 -0.62 -11.59 -5.16
C GLY A 347 0.44 -10.57 -4.72
N ASN A 348 0.77 -9.58 -5.54
CA ASN A 348 1.74 -8.55 -5.16
C ASN A 348 1.20 -7.69 -4.01
N VAL A 349 1.87 -7.74 -2.86
CA VAL A 349 1.46 -7.04 -1.64
C VAL A 349 1.33 -5.52 -1.83
N PHE A 350 2.24 -4.91 -2.58
CA PHE A 350 2.25 -3.46 -2.82
C PHE A 350 1.01 -3.04 -3.62
N PHE A 351 0.71 -3.75 -4.70
CA PHE A 351 -0.51 -3.56 -5.49
C PHE A 351 -1.77 -3.75 -4.65
N VAL A 352 -1.84 -4.84 -3.87
CA VAL A 352 -3.03 -5.19 -3.08
C VAL A 352 -3.28 -4.21 -1.96
N ASN A 353 -2.22 -3.73 -1.29
CA ASN A 353 -2.38 -2.75 -0.21
C ASN A 353 -2.93 -1.42 -0.73
N TYR A 354 -2.43 -0.90 -1.84
CA TYR A 354 -3.01 0.30 -2.47
C TYR A 354 -4.44 0.07 -2.92
N TYR A 355 -4.75 -1.11 -3.47
CA TYR A 355 -6.10 -1.50 -3.86
C TYR A 355 -7.07 -1.54 -2.68
N ASN A 356 -6.72 -2.21 -1.58
CA ASN A 356 -7.55 -2.30 -0.37
C ASN A 356 -7.75 -0.93 0.28
N ASN A 357 -6.71 -0.12 0.38
CA ASN A 357 -6.76 1.23 0.93
C ASN A 357 -7.64 2.15 0.08
N ALA A 358 -7.52 2.11 -1.24
CA ALA A 358 -8.39 2.87 -2.14
C ALA A 358 -9.87 2.41 -2.05
N ARG A 359 -10.13 1.10 -1.89
CA ARG A 359 -11.50 0.58 -1.67
C ARG A 359 -12.10 1.11 -0.37
N GLY A 360 -11.32 1.15 0.71
CA GLY A 360 -11.73 1.74 1.99
C GLY A 360 -12.18 3.20 1.82
N LEU A 361 -11.39 4.00 1.09
CA LEU A 361 -11.75 5.38 0.74
C LEU A 361 -13.05 5.44 -0.06
N ILE A 362 -13.16 4.65 -1.14
CA ILE A 362 -14.33 4.66 -2.03
C ILE A 362 -15.60 4.23 -1.29
N TYR A 363 -15.51 3.23 -0.41
CA TYR A 363 -16.65 2.84 0.43
C TYR A 363 -17.08 3.96 1.38
N GLY A 364 -16.14 4.67 1.99
CA GLY A 364 -16.43 5.86 2.78
C GLY A 364 -17.12 6.96 1.96
N LEU A 365 -16.58 7.28 0.79
CA LEU A 365 -17.15 8.25 -0.13
C LEU A 365 -18.58 7.86 -0.58
N LYS A 366 -18.83 6.59 -0.85
CA LYS A 366 -20.18 6.10 -1.17
C LYS A 366 -21.16 6.27 -0.01
N LYS A 367 -20.71 6.03 1.23
CA LYS A 367 -21.55 6.23 2.44
C LYS A 367 -22.01 7.68 2.60
N VAL A 368 -21.16 8.64 2.27
CA VAL A 368 -21.49 10.06 2.31
C VAL A 368 -21.98 10.60 0.96
N LYS A 369 -22.26 9.72 -0.01
CA LYS A 369 -22.74 10.09 -1.36
C LYS A 369 -21.84 11.11 -2.09
N GLY A 370 -20.53 11.08 -1.83
CA GLY A 370 -19.53 11.99 -2.41
C GLY A 370 -19.48 13.37 -1.77
N ASP A 371 -20.21 13.62 -0.70
CA ASP A 371 -20.21 14.92 0.00
C ASP A 371 -18.93 15.10 0.82
N LEU A 372 -18.15 16.12 0.50
CA LEU A 372 -16.91 16.53 1.17
C LEU A 372 -17.08 17.81 1.99
N SER A 373 -18.30 18.30 2.18
CA SER A 373 -18.59 19.49 2.97
C SER A 373 -18.23 19.31 4.46
N GLY A 374 -18.31 20.40 5.23
CA GLY A 374 -18.05 20.36 6.68
C GLY A 374 -16.64 19.90 7.06
N GLY A 375 -15.63 20.15 6.20
CA GLY A 375 -14.24 19.75 6.43
C GLY A 375 -14.07 18.24 6.43
N GLN A 376 -14.83 17.51 5.65
CA GLN A 376 -14.79 16.06 5.46
C GLN A 376 -15.06 15.23 6.75
N LYS A 377 -15.60 15.83 7.79
CA LYS A 377 -15.86 15.13 9.07
C LYS A 377 -16.81 13.94 8.89
N ALA A 378 -17.85 14.08 8.06
CA ALA A 378 -18.78 12.99 7.77
C ALA A 378 -18.08 11.84 7.04
N LEU A 379 -17.21 12.13 6.05
CA LEU A 379 -16.39 11.13 5.36
C LEU A 379 -15.49 10.38 6.35
N GLN A 380 -14.72 11.10 7.16
CA GLN A 380 -13.80 10.50 8.14
C GLN A 380 -14.53 9.62 9.15
N SER A 381 -15.70 10.05 9.61
CA SER A 381 -16.56 9.26 10.52
C SER A 381 -17.12 8.00 9.84
N ALA A 382 -17.50 8.10 8.57
CA ALA A 382 -17.96 6.96 7.78
C ALA A 382 -16.83 5.96 7.53
N MET A 383 -15.64 6.45 7.15
CA MET A 383 -14.46 5.63 6.89
C MET A 383 -14.01 4.81 8.10
N ALA A 384 -14.08 5.36 9.30
CA ALA A 384 -13.73 4.65 10.53
C ALA A 384 -14.60 3.38 10.79
N LYS A 385 -15.74 3.26 10.09
CA LYS A 385 -16.68 2.13 10.22
C LYS A 385 -16.72 1.25 8.97
N VAL A 386 -15.86 1.51 7.98
CA VAL A 386 -15.77 0.72 6.75
C VAL A 386 -14.94 -0.52 6.98
N SER A 387 -15.43 -1.65 6.47
CA SER A 387 -14.67 -2.89 6.33
C SER A 387 -14.37 -3.15 4.87
N VAL A 388 -13.20 -3.73 4.59
CA VAL A 388 -12.77 -4.12 3.25
C VAL A 388 -12.51 -5.62 3.23
N VAL A 389 -13.09 -6.33 2.30
CA VAL A 389 -12.77 -7.75 2.10
C VAL A 389 -11.48 -7.85 1.29
N ASP A 390 -10.46 -8.43 1.89
CA ASP A 390 -9.17 -8.67 1.22
C ASP A 390 -9.34 -9.73 0.09
N PRO A 391 -8.52 -9.71 -0.95
CA PRO A 391 -8.54 -10.77 -1.97
C PRO A 391 -8.46 -12.20 -1.42
N ASN A 392 -7.79 -12.47 -0.30
CA ASN A 392 -7.83 -13.79 0.34
C ASN A 392 -9.15 -14.10 1.10
N GLY A 393 -10.15 -13.21 1.06
CA GLY A 393 -11.49 -13.45 1.60
C GLY A 393 -11.69 -13.08 3.07
N TYR A 394 -10.65 -12.68 3.80
CA TYR A 394 -10.79 -12.16 5.15
C TYR A 394 -11.19 -10.68 5.15
N THR A 395 -11.68 -10.21 6.28
CA THR A 395 -12.23 -8.85 6.39
C THR A 395 -11.30 -7.95 7.18
N LEU A 396 -10.76 -6.91 6.53
CA LEU A 396 -10.02 -5.84 7.16
C LEU A 396 -11.01 -4.89 7.85
N LYS A 397 -10.94 -4.82 9.18
CA LYS A 397 -11.67 -3.85 10.02
C LYS A 397 -10.65 -2.91 10.66
N LEU A 398 -11.04 -1.67 10.88
CA LEU A 398 -10.17 -0.71 11.54
C LEU A 398 -10.37 -0.74 13.06
N ASP A 399 -9.26 -0.70 13.79
CA ASP A 399 -9.26 -0.47 15.24
C ASP A 399 -9.47 1.02 15.61
N ALA A 400 -9.40 1.33 16.89
CA ALA A 400 -9.55 2.71 17.38
C ALA A 400 -8.43 3.66 16.89
N ASN A 401 -7.30 3.13 16.44
CA ASN A 401 -6.21 3.90 15.85
C ASN A 401 -6.37 4.08 14.33
N ARG A 402 -7.44 3.55 13.73
CA ARG A 402 -7.68 3.47 12.27
C ARG A 402 -6.67 2.58 11.55
N GLN A 403 -6.15 1.58 12.27
CA GLN A 403 -5.29 0.53 11.78
C GLN A 403 -6.09 -0.74 11.49
N ALA A 404 -5.80 -1.41 10.40
CA ALA A 404 -6.42 -2.69 10.10
C ALA A 404 -6.08 -3.77 11.14
N ILE A 405 -7.09 -4.56 11.50
CA ILE A 405 -6.94 -5.89 12.05
C ILE A 405 -6.91 -6.81 10.84
N ALA A 406 -5.90 -7.66 10.70
CA ALA A 406 -5.64 -8.42 9.49
C ALA A 406 -5.22 -9.86 9.77
N ASP A 407 -5.56 -10.76 8.87
CA ASP A 407 -4.92 -12.08 8.80
C ASP A 407 -3.55 -11.95 8.15
N THR A 408 -2.61 -12.77 8.59
CA THR A 408 -1.27 -12.84 8.01
C THR A 408 -0.89 -14.30 7.73
N PHE A 409 0.15 -14.46 6.89
CA PHE A 409 0.59 -15.77 6.47
C PHE A 409 2.11 -15.88 6.62
N VAL A 410 2.59 -17.07 6.97
CA VAL A 410 4.01 -17.43 6.85
C VAL A 410 4.17 -18.35 5.66
N ALA A 411 5.05 -17.97 4.74
CA ALA A 411 5.35 -18.75 3.55
C ALA A 411 6.62 -19.57 3.73
N GLN A 412 6.68 -20.71 3.05
CA GLN A 412 7.88 -21.51 2.88
C GLN A 412 8.32 -21.47 1.41
N LEU A 413 9.61 -21.23 1.22
CA LEU A 413 10.26 -21.41 -0.07
C LEU A 413 10.60 -22.88 -0.25
N TYR A 414 10.32 -23.47 -1.40
CA TYR A 414 10.53 -24.88 -1.63
C TYR A 414 11.01 -25.16 -3.05
N ASP A 415 11.65 -26.33 -3.23
CA ASP A 415 12.02 -26.84 -4.54
C ASP A 415 10.78 -27.44 -5.22
N ASN A 416 10.40 -26.86 -6.34
CA ASN A 416 9.32 -27.35 -7.19
C ASN A 416 9.94 -27.88 -8.50
N ASN A 417 10.42 -29.12 -8.46
CA ASN A 417 11.02 -29.81 -9.60
C ASN A 417 12.17 -29.00 -10.26
N GLY A 418 13.11 -28.53 -9.45
CA GLY A 418 14.27 -27.78 -9.89
C GLY A 418 14.08 -26.26 -9.99
N ALA A 419 12.90 -25.77 -9.70
CA ALA A 419 12.60 -24.35 -9.63
C ALA A 419 12.18 -23.92 -8.22
N LEU A 420 12.71 -22.79 -7.75
CA LEU A 420 12.29 -22.22 -6.47
C LEU A 420 10.84 -21.72 -6.59
N ALA A 421 10.01 -22.16 -5.65
CA ALA A 421 8.62 -21.72 -5.52
C ALA A 421 8.30 -21.33 -4.07
N VAL A 422 7.15 -20.70 -3.87
CA VAL A 422 6.66 -20.24 -2.57
C VAL A 422 5.28 -20.83 -2.31
N LYS A 423 5.04 -21.27 -1.08
CA LYS A 423 3.71 -21.68 -0.60
C LYS A 423 3.46 -21.12 0.80
N SER A 424 2.25 -20.68 1.04
CA SER A 424 1.77 -20.33 2.38
C SER A 424 1.57 -21.60 3.19
N VAL A 425 2.17 -21.68 4.37
CA VAL A 425 2.15 -22.91 5.20
C VAL A 425 1.53 -22.69 6.57
N TYR A 426 1.51 -21.44 7.05
CA TYR A 426 0.87 -21.10 8.32
C TYR A 426 0.06 -19.82 8.16
N LYS A 427 -0.99 -19.72 8.97
CA LYS A 427 -1.89 -18.57 9.05
C LYS A 427 -2.04 -18.13 10.50
N VAL A 428 -2.06 -16.82 10.70
CA VAL A 428 -2.45 -16.16 11.95
C VAL A 428 -3.62 -15.24 11.65
N VAL A 429 -4.70 -15.33 12.43
CA VAL A 429 -5.93 -14.57 12.20
C VAL A 429 -6.04 -13.40 13.17
N ASP A 430 -6.75 -12.34 12.73
CA ASP A 430 -7.10 -11.18 13.54
C ASP A 430 -5.91 -10.53 14.26
N VAL A 431 -4.76 -10.43 13.59
CA VAL A 431 -3.59 -9.78 14.15
C VAL A 431 -3.84 -8.28 14.31
N THR A 432 -3.77 -7.81 15.55
CA THR A 432 -3.93 -6.38 15.90
C THR A 432 -2.60 -5.66 15.91
N GLN A 433 -2.61 -4.34 15.78
CA GLN A 433 -1.41 -3.50 15.89
C GLN A 433 -0.74 -3.58 17.26
N THR A 434 -1.51 -3.84 18.31
CA THR A 434 -0.95 -3.99 19.66
C THR A 434 -0.09 -5.24 19.80
N PHE A 435 -0.14 -6.14 18.83
CA PHE A 435 0.64 -7.37 18.79
C PHE A 435 0.54 -8.15 20.11
N GLY A 436 -0.72 -8.33 20.56
CA GLY A 436 -1.03 -8.99 21.83
C GLY A 436 -0.64 -8.22 23.10
N GLY A 437 -0.45 -6.93 22.98
CA GLY A 437 -0.04 -6.06 24.09
C GLY A 437 1.49 -5.79 24.11
N ALA A 438 2.26 -6.36 23.19
CA ALA A 438 3.69 -6.06 23.05
C ALA A 438 3.92 -4.58 22.69
N PHE A 439 2.99 -4.00 21.91
CA PHE A 439 3.06 -2.60 21.50
C PHE A 439 1.87 -1.82 22.06
N SER A 440 2.13 -0.61 22.53
CA SER A 440 1.12 0.31 23.03
C SER A 440 1.51 1.76 22.74
N ARG A 441 0.62 2.68 23.04
CA ARG A 441 0.89 4.12 22.90
C ARG A 441 1.92 4.66 23.89
N THR A 442 2.15 3.93 24.96
CA THR A 442 3.02 4.33 26.08
C THR A 442 4.29 3.48 26.13
N SER A 443 4.37 2.38 25.38
CA SER A 443 5.62 1.65 25.19
C SER A 443 6.53 2.40 24.20
N PRO A 444 7.85 2.25 24.34
CA PRO A 444 8.77 2.74 23.32
C PRO A 444 8.37 2.22 21.95
N PRO A 445 8.30 3.07 20.90
CA PRO A 445 8.03 2.61 19.56
C PRO A 445 9.16 1.68 19.07
N PRO A 446 8.90 0.84 18.04
CA PRO A 446 9.94 0.07 17.39
C PRO A 446 11.12 0.95 16.99
N SER A 447 12.32 0.49 17.29
CA SER A 447 13.59 1.16 17.00
C SER A 447 14.71 0.13 16.98
N GLY A 448 15.94 0.52 16.68
CA GLY A 448 17.12 -0.36 16.75
C GLY A 448 17.35 -1.00 18.12
N SER A 449 16.70 -0.53 19.19
CA SER A 449 16.77 -1.08 20.54
C SER A 449 15.43 -1.56 21.11
N SER A 450 14.30 -1.28 20.44
CA SER A 450 12.94 -1.64 20.87
C SER A 450 12.25 -2.54 19.82
N PRO A 451 11.48 -3.56 20.24
CA PRO A 451 11.25 -4.01 21.62
C PRO A 451 12.48 -4.69 22.21
N GLU A 452 12.58 -4.67 23.55
CA GLU A 452 13.49 -5.57 24.25
C GLU A 452 13.02 -7.01 24.10
N CYS A 453 13.99 -7.93 24.00
CA CYS A 453 13.74 -9.37 23.96
C CYS A 453 13.33 -9.86 25.36
N LYS A 454 12.03 -10.10 25.60
CA LYS A 454 11.48 -10.52 26.89
C LYS A 454 10.56 -11.73 26.74
N PRO A 455 10.61 -12.71 27.65
CA PRO A 455 9.61 -13.78 27.70
C PRO A 455 8.20 -13.22 27.92
N GLY A 456 7.20 -13.87 27.33
CA GLY A 456 5.81 -13.45 27.44
C GLY A 456 4.83 -14.48 26.87
N ASN A 457 3.69 -14.03 26.46
CA ASN A 457 2.69 -14.88 25.82
C ASN A 457 2.53 -14.49 24.35
N VAL A 458 2.48 -15.47 23.45
CA VAL A 458 2.03 -15.28 22.07
C VAL A 458 0.50 -15.24 22.07
N PRO A 459 -0.11 -14.13 21.63
CA PRO A 459 -1.55 -13.91 21.87
C PRO A 459 -2.46 -14.61 20.85
N TRP A 460 -1.89 -15.22 19.84
CA TRP A 460 -2.63 -15.89 18.77
C TRP A 460 -2.18 -17.32 18.57
N LYS A 461 -3.05 -18.07 17.89
CA LYS A 461 -2.76 -19.42 17.41
C LYS A 461 -2.19 -19.34 16.00
N VAL A 462 -1.05 -19.95 15.79
CA VAL A 462 -0.50 -20.20 14.46
C VAL A 462 -1.10 -21.50 13.95
N THR A 463 -1.84 -21.43 12.82
CA THR A 463 -2.55 -22.58 12.24
C THR A 463 -1.82 -23.02 10.97
N LYS A 464 -1.56 -24.29 10.82
CA LYS A 464 -1.01 -24.90 9.59
C LYS A 464 -2.10 -24.89 8.51
N LEU A 465 -1.74 -24.51 7.27
CA LEU A 465 -2.60 -24.54 6.08
C LEU A 465 -2.57 -25.89 5.37
#